data_eb525793aec331be6fc9e41334130a7f
#
_entry.id   eb525793aec331be6fc9e41334130a7f
#
_cell.length_a   1.000
_cell.length_b   1.000
_cell.length_c   1.000
_cell.angle_alpha   90.00
_cell.angle_beta   90.00
_cell.angle_gamma   90.00
#
_symmetry.space_group_name_H-M   'P 1'
#
loop_
_entity.id
_entity.type
_entity.pdbx_description
1 polymer ?
#
loop_
_entity_poly.entity_id
_entity_poly.type
_entity_poly.pdbx_seq_one_letter_code
_entity_poly.pdbx_strand_id
1 'polypeptide(L)'
;MKKYSLVFAVFLTTACVSGQDQKYAGLYVHGHEVDTFGACGDSMVYWVSHGWGSISAELRAFHEESTSEPYQEIHIEFVGHPHDERSDGFAGDYDGILHISQMLTQNARVPKDCK
;
A
#
# COMPACT_ATOMS: atom_id res chain seq x y z
N MET A 1 -26.86 32.64 -43.76
CA MET A 1 -26.59 32.39 -42.35
C MET A 1 -25.47 31.36 -42.22
N LYS A 2 -24.36 31.81 -41.71
CA LYS A 2 -23.21 30.93 -41.47
C LYS A 2 -23.37 30.25 -40.10
N LYS A 3 -23.53 28.95 -40.10
CA LYS A 3 -23.47 28.18 -38.88
C LYS A 3 -22.02 27.89 -38.55
N TYR A 4 -21.54 28.47 -37.46
CA TYR A 4 -20.23 28.14 -36.91
C TYR A 4 -20.38 26.91 -36.05
N SER A 5 -19.82 25.79 -36.48
CA SER A 5 -19.70 24.60 -35.66
C SER A 5 -18.46 24.75 -34.76
N LEU A 6 -18.68 25.02 -33.50
CA LEU A 6 -17.60 25.02 -32.50
C LEU A 6 -17.30 23.53 -32.17
N VAL A 7 -16.19 23.06 -32.73
CA VAL A 7 -15.63 21.78 -32.34
C VAL A 7 -14.84 21.99 -31.05
N PHE A 8 -15.44 21.60 -29.92
CA PHE A 8 -14.70 21.50 -28.67
C PHE A 8 -13.84 20.25 -28.74
N ALA A 9 -12.54 20.42 -28.99
CA ALA A 9 -11.57 19.34 -28.76
C ALA A 9 -11.34 19.19 -27.28
N VAL A 10 -11.96 18.17 -26.68
CA VAL A 10 -11.68 17.78 -25.30
C VAL A 10 -10.34 17.06 -25.30
N PHE A 11 -9.29 17.76 -24.90
CA PHE A 11 -8.02 17.13 -24.64
C PHE A 11 -8.10 16.39 -23.29
N LEU A 12 -8.34 15.10 -23.35
CA LEU A 12 -8.15 14.20 -22.20
C LEU A 12 -6.64 14.04 -21.99
N THR A 13 -6.09 14.88 -21.14
CA THR A 13 -4.72 14.67 -20.65
C THR A 13 -4.76 13.58 -19.59
N THR A 14 -4.49 12.35 -19.99
CA THR A 14 -4.16 11.28 -19.05
C THR A 14 -2.75 11.54 -18.54
N ALA A 15 -2.65 12.23 -17.42
CA ALA A 15 -1.38 12.36 -16.73
C ALA A 15 -1.11 11.03 -15.99
N CYS A 16 -0.25 10.18 -16.57
CA CYS A 16 0.38 9.08 -15.83
C CYS A 16 1.40 9.68 -14.87
N VAL A 17 0.97 9.98 -13.64
CA VAL A 17 1.88 10.37 -12.57
C VAL A 17 2.32 9.10 -11.87
N SER A 18 3.58 8.67 -12.10
CA SER A 18 4.22 7.65 -11.28
C SER A 18 4.33 8.15 -9.84
N GLY A 19 3.91 7.36 -8.85
CA GLY A 19 3.93 7.73 -7.44
C GLY A 19 2.65 8.37 -6.92
N GLN A 20 1.56 8.33 -7.68
CA GLN A 20 0.26 8.79 -7.20
C GLN A 20 -0.29 7.83 -6.13
N ASP A 21 -0.82 8.40 -5.05
CA ASP A 21 -1.48 7.64 -3.99
C ASP A 21 -2.70 6.88 -4.53
N GLN A 22 -2.79 5.61 -4.15
CA GLN A 22 -3.93 4.75 -4.47
C GLN A 22 -4.28 3.89 -3.25
N LYS A 23 -5.46 3.31 -3.27
CA LYS A 23 -5.94 2.45 -2.19
C LYS A 23 -5.43 1.02 -2.37
N TYR A 24 -4.90 0.46 -1.28
CA TYR A 24 -4.48 -0.94 -1.19
C TYR A 24 -5.24 -1.67 -0.10
N ALA A 25 -5.52 -2.93 -0.33
CA ALA A 25 -6.08 -3.84 0.66
C ALA A 25 -5.35 -5.18 0.60
N GLY A 26 -4.96 -5.72 1.74
CA GLY A 26 -4.22 -6.96 1.76
C GLY A 26 -3.70 -7.37 3.12
N LEU A 27 -2.70 -8.23 3.09
CA LEU A 27 -2.10 -8.86 4.26
C LEU A 27 -0.82 -8.14 4.68
N TYR A 28 -0.78 -7.75 5.93
CA TYR A 28 0.37 -7.15 6.57
C TYR A 28 1.00 -8.14 7.54
N VAL A 29 2.32 -8.24 7.49
CA VAL A 29 3.12 -9.07 8.38
C VAL A 29 4.18 -8.21 9.06
N HIS A 30 4.28 -8.32 10.36
CA HIS A 30 5.29 -7.66 11.15
C HIS A 30 6.00 -8.65 12.08
N GLY A 31 7.30 -8.54 12.16
CA GLY A 31 8.13 -9.33 13.04
C GLY A 31 9.53 -8.74 13.13
N HIS A 32 10.46 -9.54 13.65
CA HIS A 32 11.85 -9.12 13.69
C HIS A 32 12.40 -8.95 12.26
N GLU A 33 12.82 -7.74 11.91
CA GLU A 33 13.36 -7.41 10.59
C GLU A 33 12.40 -7.71 9.42
N VAL A 34 11.09 -7.79 9.69
CA VAL A 34 10.05 -8.02 8.68
C VAL A 34 8.93 -7.00 8.85
N ASP A 35 8.57 -6.37 7.74
CA ASP A 35 7.51 -5.37 7.68
C ASP A 35 6.98 -5.36 6.25
N THR A 36 6.05 -6.27 5.94
CA THR A 36 5.66 -6.58 4.57
C THR A 36 4.17 -6.48 4.32
N PHE A 37 3.83 -6.25 3.06
CA PHE A 37 2.45 -6.19 2.58
C PHE A 37 2.31 -6.96 1.27
N GLY A 38 1.27 -7.78 1.18
CA GLY A 38 0.83 -8.45 -0.04
C GLY A 38 -0.63 -8.12 -0.32
N ALA A 39 -0.93 -7.54 -1.49
CA ALA A 39 -2.30 -7.23 -1.89
C ALA A 39 -3.14 -8.50 -2.01
N CYS A 40 -4.42 -8.42 -1.66
CA CYS A 40 -5.35 -9.53 -1.81
C CYS A 40 -5.37 -10.04 -3.26
N GLY A 41 -5.15 -11.34 -3.44
CA GLY A 41 -5.13 -11.97 -4.76
C GLY A 41 -3.86 -11.75 -5.58
N ASP A 42 -2.86 -11.07 -5.04
CA ASP A 42 -1.57 -10.84 -5.70
C ASP A 42 -0.49 -11.73 -5.07
N SER A 43 0.45 -12.20 -5.90
CA SER A 43 1.59 -13.00 -5.44
C SER A 43 2.80 -12.15 -5.03
N MET A 44 2.79 -10.86 -5.33
CA MET A 44 3.89 -9.96 -5.02
C MET A 44 3.87 -9.56 -3.55
N VAL A 45 5.06 -9.47 -2.95
CA VAL A 45 5.25 -9.06 -1.56
C VAL A 45 6.15 -7.83 -1.53
N TYR A 46 5.65 -6.77 -0.92
CA TYR A 46 6.34 -5.50 -0.82
C TYR A 46 6.86 -5.24 0.58
N TRP A 47 8.01 -4.58 0.68
CA TRP A 47 8.43 -3.96 1.90
C TRP A 47 7.61 -2.69 2.15
N VAL A 48 7.23 -2.45 3.40
CA VAL A 48 6.40 -1.30 3.77
C VAL A 48 7.26 -0.18 4.36
N SER A 49 7.10 1.01 3.83
CA SER A 49 7.67 2.24 4.36
C SER A 49 6.56 3.14 4.88
N HIS A 50 6.66 3.57 6.12
CA HIS A 50 5.66 4.47 6.74
C HIS A 50 6.22 5.87 6.99
N GLY A 51 7.47 6.11 6.63
CA GLY A 51 8.15 7.33 7.01
C GLY A 51 8.37 7.44 8.53
N TRP A 52 8.54 8.66 8.97
CA TRP A 52 8.72 8.97 10.40
C TRP A 52 7.37 9.39 10.98
N GLY A 53 6.88 8.68 12.01
CA GLY A 53 5.74 9.16 12.75
C GLY A 53 4.72 8.11 13.21
N SER A 54 3.49 8.58 13.43
CA SER A 54 2.42 7.85 14.11
C SER A 54 1.91 6.59 13.37
N ILE A 55 1.94 6.57 12.04
CA ILE A 55 1.43 5.43 11.25
C ILE A 55 2.21 4.16 11.57
N SER A 56 3.54 4.24 11.62
CA SER A 56 4.38 3.12 11.95
C SER A 56 4.11 2.59 13.36
N ALA A 57 4.02 3.49 14.33
CA ALA A 57 3.76 3.13 15.71
C ALA A 57 2.37 2.50 15.89
N GLU A 58 1.35 3.07 15.28
CA GLU A 58 -0.03 2.55 15.34
C GLU A 58 -0.15 1.16 14.71
N LEU A 59 0.43 0.96 13.55
CA LEU A 59 0.34 -0.31 12.82
C LEU A 59 1.06 -1.44 13.57
N ARG A 60 2.23 -1.16 14.09
CA ARG A 60 2.99 -2.14 14.89
C ARG A 60 2.29 -2.46 16.21
N ALA A 61 1.79 -1.45 16.91
CA ALA A 61 1.03 -1.64 18.14
C ALA A 61 -0.23 -2.47 17.90
N PHE A 62 -0.98 -2.19 16.84
CA PHE A 62 -2.15 -2.96 16.48
C PHE A 62 -1.79 -4.42 16.19
N HIS A 63 -0.71 -4.65 15.44
CA HIS A 63 -0.26 -6.02 15.14
C HIS A 63 0.12 -6.77 16.42
N GLU A 64 0.89 -6.17 17.30
CA GLU A 64 1.30 -6.79 18.57
C GLU A 64 0.11 -7.10 19.49
N GLU A 65 -0.85 -6.20 19.59
CA GLU A 65 -2.05 -6.35 20.41
C GLU A 65 -3.05 -7.36 19.86
N SER A 66 -3.09 -7.50 18.53
CA SER A 66 -4.11 -8.28 17.83
C SER A 66 -3.66 -9.68 17.45
N THR A 67 -2.38 -9.99 17.55
CA THR A 67 -1.81 -11.28 17.19
C THR A 67 -1.22 -11.99 18.41
N SER A 68 -1.18 -13.33 18.36
CA SER A 68 -0.62 -14.14 19.43
C SER A 68 0.88 -14.39 19.29
N GLU A 69 1.42 -14.15 18.10
CA GLU A 69 2.82 -14.39 17.78
C GLU A 69 3.32 -13.47 16.66
N PRO A 70 4.63 -13.23 16.57
CA PRO A 70 5.19 -12.46 15.46
C PRO A 70 4.97 -13.17 14.12
N TYR A 71 5.03 -12.41 13.04
CA TYR A 71 4.83 -12.88 11.65
C TYR A 71 3.41 -13.36 11.31
N GLN A 72 2.48 -13.24 12.23
CA GLN A 72 1.08 -13.54 11.97
C GLN A 72 0.47 -12.49 11.05
N GLU A 73 -0.30 -12.92 10.06
CA GLU A 73 -0.95 -12.02 9.10
C GLU A 73 -2.13 -11.30 9.72
N ILE A 74 -2.26 -10.01 9.43
CA ILE A 74 -3.47 -9.22 9.66
C ILE A 74 -3.92 -8.58 8.34
N HIS A 75 -5.17 -8.18 8.27
CA HIS A 75 -5.70 -7.47 7.10
C HIS A 75 -5.66 -5.97 7.33
N ILE A 76 -5.12 -5.23 6.36
CA ILE A 76 -5.10 -3.76 6.40
C ILE A 76 -5.59 -3.17 5.08
N GLU A 77 -6.14 -1.98 5.18
CA GLU A 77 -6.40 -1.12 4.02
C GLU A 77 -5.71 0.22 4.25
N PHE A 78 -5.06 0.72 3.24
CA PHE A 78 -4.34 1.99 3.32
C PHE A 78 -4.32 2.72 1.98
N VAL A 79 -3.99 4.00 2.03
CA VAL A 79 -3.64 4.81 0.88
C VAL A 79 -2.12 4.97 0.85
N GLY A 80 -1.52 4.72 -0.30
CA GLY A 80 -0.09 4.80 -0.46
C GLY A 80 0.34 4.74 -1.91
N HIS A 81 1.62 4.62 -2.12
CA HIS A 81 2.20 4.58 -3.45
C HIS A 81 3.50 3.77 -3.48
N PRO A 82 3.87 3.23 -4.67
CA PRO A 82 5.17 2.62 -4.84
C PRO A 82 6.30 3.64 -4.61
N HIS A 83 7.37 3.18 -3.99
CA HIS A 83 8.56 3.98 -3.72
C HIS A 83 9.68 3.51 -4.65
N ASP A 84 10.25 4.41 -5.45
CA ASP A 84 11.24 4.07 -6.47
C ASP A 84 12.66 3.87 -5.94
N GLU A 85 12.93 4.22 -4.69
CA GLU A 85 14.26 4.03 -4.10
C GLU A 85 14.55 2.56 -3.86
N ARG A 86 15.64 2.08 -4.44
CA ARG A 86 16.19 0.78 -4.09
C ARG A 86 16.92 0.91 -2.77
N SER A 87 16.50 0.11 -1.81
CA SER A 87 17.15 0.01 -0.52
C SER A 87 18.11 -1.17 -0.53
N ASP A 88 19.31 -0.96 -0.01
CA ASP A 88 20.19 -2.04 0.38
C ASP A 88 19.67 -2.65 1.69
N GLY A 89 19.87 -3.94 1.90
CA GLY A 89 19.42 -4.66 3.09
C GLY A 89 18.10 -5.40 2.87
N PHE A 90 17.28 -5.53 3.92
CA PHE A 90 16.08 -6.40 3.90
C PHE A 90 15.05 -5.99 2.86
N ALA A 91 14.84 -4.69 2.65
CA ALA A 91 13.87 -4.20 1.68
C ALA A 91 14.25 -4.57 0.23
N GLY A 92 15.52 -4.77 -0.07
CA GLY A 92 16.01 -5.16 -1.39
C GLY A 92 15.63 -6.58 -1.82
N ASP A 93 15.26 -7.43 -0.85
CA ASP A 93 14.89 -8.83 -1.11
C ASP A 93 13.42 -8.99 -1.53
N TYR A 94 12.64 -7.92 -1.50
CA TYR A 94 11.21 -7.92 -1.83
C TYR A 94 10.94 -7.38 -3.24
N ASP A 95 9.71 -7.58 -3.72
CA ASP A 95 9.29 -7.19 -5.07
C ASP A 95 9.25 -5.66 -5.29
N GLY A 96 9.27 -4.91 -4.22
CA GLY A 96 9.29 -3.46 -4.25
C GLY A 96 9.05 -2.88 -2.87
N ILE A 97 8.94 -1.55 -2.81
CA ILE A 97 8.64 -0.82 -1.59
C ILE A 97 7.33 -0.06 -1.79
N LEU A 98 6.40 -0.20 -0.85
CA LEU A 98 5.18 0.60 -0.77
C LEU A 98 5.29 1.58 0.38
N HIS A 99 5.03 2.85 0.10
CA HIS A 99 4.93 3.88 1.14
C HIS A 99 3.47 4.05 1.57
N ILE A 100 3.21 3.95 2.87
CA ILE A 100 1.89 4.20 3.44
C ILE A 100 1.77 5.69 3.77
N SER A 101 0.82 6.35 3.10
CA SER A 101 0.50 7.77 3.35
C SER A 101 -0.60 7.93 4.39
N GLN A 102 -1.56 7.01 4.44
CA GLN A 102 -2.70 7.05 5.36
C GLN A 102 -3.23 5.64 5.62
N MET A 103 -3.40 5.29 6.90
CA MET A 103 -4.11 4.08 7.28
C MET A 103 -5.62 4.28 7.20
N LEU A 104 -6.33 3.30 6.65
CA LEU A 104 -7.79 3.31 6.57
C LEU A 104 -8.42 2.32 7.55
N THR A 105 -8.05 1.05 7.45
CA THR A 105 -8.56 -0.01 8.35
C THR A 105 -7.47 -0.98 8.76
N GLN A 106 -7.65 -1.57 9.94
CA GLN A 106 -6.81 -2.63 10.48
C GLN A 106 -7.72 -3.69 11.09
N ASN A 107 -7.51 -4.96 10.74
CA ASN A 107 -8.34 -6.06 11.23
C ASN A 107 -7.48 -7.30 11.47
N ALA A 108 -7.58 -7.86 12.67
CA ALA A 108 -6.89 -9.09 13.02
C ALA A 108 -7.42 -10.31 12.23
N ARG A 109 -8.68 -10.27 11.82
CA ARG A 109 -9.28 -11.32 11.00
C ARG A 109 -9.00 -11.07 9.53
N VAL A 110 -8.40 -12.05 8.87
CA VAL A 110 -8.19 -12.03 7.42
C VAL A 110 -9.46 -12.48 6.70
N PRO A 111 -10.02 -11.68 5.77
CA PRO A 111 -11.13 -12.11 4.94
C PRO A 111 -10.77 -13.32 4.08
N LYS A 112 -11.72 -14.23 3.90
CA LYS A 112 -11.49 -15.47 3.14
C LYS A 112 -11.13 -15.23 1.67
N ASP A 113 -11.63 -14.15 1.09
CA ASP A 113 -11.39 -13.75 -0.29
C ASP A 113 -10.06 -12.99 -0.50
N CYS A 114 -9.33 -12.72 0.57
CA CYS A 114 -8.04 -12.07 0.49
C CYS A 114 -6.87 -13.02 0.16
N LYS A 115 -7.10 -14.29 0.17
CA LYS A 115 -6.05 -15.29 -0.10
C LYS A 115 -5.90 -15.66 -1.56
#